data_2425b57e52dfb9222c933b8c38867273
#
_entry.id   2425b57e52dfb9222c933b8c38867273
#
_cell.length_a   1.000
_cell.length_b   1.000
_cell.length_c   1.000
_cell.angle_alpha   90.00
_cell.angle_beta   90.00
_cell.angle_gamma   90.00
#
_symmetry.space_group_name_H-M   'P 1'
#
loop_
_entity.id
_entity.type
_entity.pdbx_description
1 polymer ?
#
loop_
_entity_poly.entity_id
_entity_poly.type
_entity_poly.pdbx_seq_one_letter_code
_entity_poly.pdbx_strand_id
1 'polypeptide(L)'
;MRSYSRRSEPRPQPLRCALLVALVAAAPALAQASSVTQWNAIASTAPVAPFFGGPPQQARVNAMVQIAVHDALNSIQPRYESYDILPGAAADANPDAAVAAATYSVLHGLIDPKPDSPAKTAALDAINNAYAAALADIPDGNGEVHGIAAGAAAANAILARRANDGSATPNLPYAAPVAIGVYQPTPVMNTDPQAYIVPANEGWGLMQPFVMRSPSQFRFAPGKLFDIKGQAYTRDYNEVKAKGDALVRGAMPDSEESDIARFWPGGGANWNRVLREILAAPANNPQLDLDLDLWQQARLFALANMAESDAAIAVFDTKYTYRFWRPITAIRWQDDGNPATAPDANWWSFMATPPYPDYLCGLTNASGAHTEVLRRYFRTDDIAWGFTFNAPSVPLPAPLLPLPAKSITRSFVSLDEATAEAVDARVFGGMHFREGCTKGVTQGEQAGRFVFQHALRPLR
;
A
#
# COMPACT_ATOMS: atom_id res chain seq x y z
N MET A 1 49.39 56.52 -64.97
CA MET A 1 49.63 56.73 -63.54
C MET A 1 49.32 55.40 -62.83
N ARG A 2 50.34 54.73 -62.35
CA ARG A 2 50.25 53.42 -61.71
C ARG A 2 50.17 53.62 -60.18
N SER A 3 49.14 53.14 -59.50
CA SER A 3 49.05 53.12 -58.06
C SER A 3 49.46 51.74 -57.52
N TYR A 4 50.45 51.73 -56.66
CA TYR A 4 50.96 50.57 -55.93
C TYR A 4 50.04 50.23 -54.75
N SER A 5 49.50 49.04 -54.70
CA SER A 5 48.81 48.48 -53.49
C SER A 5 49.85 47.77 -52.63
N ARG A 6 50.02 48.21 -51.39
CA ARG A 6 50.80 47.48 -50.35
C ARG A 6 50.01 46.28 -49.83
N ARG A 7 50.59 45.08 -49.93
CA ARG A 7 50.18 43.92 -49.24
C ARG A 7 50.53 43.99 -47.73
N SER A 8 49.60 43.84 -46.83
CA SER A 8 49.82 43.71 -45.39
C SER A 8 50.08 42.25 -45.05
N GLU A 9 51.17 41.92 -44.39
CA GLU A 9 51.51 40.62 -43.85
C GLU A 9 50.64 40.31 -42.65
N PRO A 10 50.24 39.01 -42.45
CA PRO A 10 49.45 38.61 -41.29
C PRO A 10 50.35 38.45 -40.06
N ARG A 11 49.92 39.02 -38.93
CA ARG A 11 50.53 38.83 -37.61
C ARG A 11 50.23 37.45 -37.07
N PRO A 12 51.15 36.75 -36.37
CA PRO A 12 50.91 35.47 -35.75
C PRO A 12 49.99 35.61 -34.54
N GLN A 13 48.90 34.78 -34.49
CA GLN A 13 48.02 34.64 -33.34
C GLN A 13 48.73 33.78 -32.31
N PRO A 14 48.60 34.09 -30.98
CA PRO A 14 49.13 33.20 -29.94
C PRO A 14 48.22 31.94 -29.80
N LEU A 15 48.84 30.75 -29.80
CA LEU A 15 48.22 29.48 -29.45
C LEU A 15 47.66 29.57 -28.00
N ARG A 16 46.35 29.55 -27.89
CA ARG A 16 45.68 29.30 -26.62
C ARG A 16 45.63 27.79 -26.40
N CYS A 17 46.50 27.28 -25.52
CA CYS A 17 46.34 25.94 -24.94
C CYS A 17 45.01 25.91 -24.15
N ALA A 18 44.00 25.27 -24.70
CA ALA A 18 42.80 24.91 -23.96
C ALA A 18 43.12 23.69 -23.07
N LEU A 19 43.27 23.93 -21.77
CA LEU A 19 43.22 22.85 -20.77
C LEU A 19 41.82 22.27 -20.79
N LEU A 20 41.66 21.10 -21.37
CA LEU A 20 40.47 20.27 -21.14
C LEU A 20 40.54 19.71 -19.69
N VAL A 21 39.84 20.37 -18.76
CA VAL A 21 39.51 19.77 -17.46
C VAL A 21 38.42 18.76 -17.74
N ALA A 22 38.78 17.49 -17.77
CA ALA A 22 37.79 16.38 -17.76
C ALA A 22 37.10 16.40 -16.39
N LEU A 23 35.90 16.97 -16.33
CA LEU A 23 34.98 16.70 -15.24
C LEU A 23 34.58 15.20 -15.33
N VAL A 24 35.20 14.37 -14.54
CA VAL A 24 34.67 13.03 -14.21
C VAL A 24 33.44 13.30 -13.39
N ALA A 25 32.27 13.31 -14.01
CA ALA A 25 31.02 13.24 -13.32
C ALA A 25 31.00 11.88 -12.60
N ALA A 26 31.25 11.87 -11.29
CA ALA A 26 30.97 10.73 -10.46
C ALA A 26 29.47 10.45 -10.58
N ALA A 27 29.11 9.39 -11.28
CA ALA A 27 27.75 8.89 -11.23
C ALA A 27 27.43 8.65 -9.74
N PRO A 28 26.28 9.13 -9.23
CA PRO A 28 25.89 8.81 -7.85
C PRO A 28 25.87 7.29 -7.74
N ALA A 29 26.68 6.75 -6.83
CA ALA A 29 26.59 5.34 -6.47
C ALA A 29 25.12 5.11 -6.05
N LEU A 30 24.42 4.24 -6.77
CA LEU A 30 23.10 3.80 -6.35
C LEU A 30 23.29 3.24 -4.94
N ALA A 31 22.69 3.88 -3.96
CA ALA A 31 22.75 3.40 -2.58
C ALA A 31 22.28 1.94 -2.57
N GLN A 32 23.15 1.04 -2.12
CA GLN A 32 22.79 -0.37 -2.03
C GLN A 32 21.62 -0.50 -1.09
N ALA A 33 20.54 -1.16 -1.53
CA ALA A 33 19.34 -1.32 -0.73
C ALA A 33 19.70 -2.06 0.59
N SER A 34 19.27 -1.53 1.72
CA SER A 34 19.52 -2.15 3.02
C SER A 34 18.81 -3.50 3.14
N SER A 35 19.26 -4.36 4.05
CA SER A 35 18.59 -5.64 4.34
C SER A 35 17.10 -5.43 4.72
N VAL A 36 16.76 -4.36 5.45
CA VAL A 36 15.38 -4.02 5.80
C VAL A 36 14.54 -3.78 4.55
N THR A 37 15.01 -2.96 3.61
CA THR A 37 14.27 -2.66 2.37
C THR A 37 14.20 -3.86 1.43
N GLN A 38 15.26 -4.66 1.34
CA GLN A 38 15.29 -5.88 0.53
C GLN A 38 14.26 -6.90 1.06
N TRP A 39 14.27 -7.19 2.35
CA TRP A 39 13.34 -8.13 2.95
C TRP A 39 11.89 -7.62 2.99
N ASN A 40 11.68 -6.30 3.11
CA ASN A 40 10.37 -5.71 2.92
C ASN A 40 9.87 -5.92 1.48
N ALA A 41 10.74 -5.81 0.46
CA ALA A 41 10.36 -6.10 -0.91
C ALA A 41 9.92 -7.56 -1.09
N ILE A 42 10.65 -8.52 -0.54
CA ILE A 42 10.32 -9.95 -0.58
C ILE A 42 8.94 -10.20 0.06
N ALA A 43 8.70 -9.67 1.25
CA ALA A 43 7.45 -9.87 1.97
C ALA A 43 6.23 -9.22 1.30
N SER A 44 6.42 -8.08 0.62
CA SER A 44 5.33 -7.26 0.08
C SER A 44 5.11 -7.39 -1.43
N THR A 45 5.78 -8.33 -2.11
CA THR A 45 5.64 -8.56 -3.56
C THR A 45 5.31 -10.01 -3.89
N ALA A 46 5.02 -10.28 -5.18
CA ALA A 46 4.80 -11.64 -5.66
C ALA A 46 6.13 -12.44 -5.65
N PRO A 47 6.08 -13.76 -5.40
CA PRO A 47 4.89 -14.57 -5.17
C PRO A 47 4.39 -14.59 -3.71
N VAL A 48 5.08 -13.95 -2.76
CA VAL A 48 4.84 -14.04 -1.32
C VAL A 48 3.55 -13.33 -0.90
N ALA A 49 3.43 -12.03 -1.20
CA ALA A 49 2.28 -11.24 -0.75
C ALA A 49 0.93 -11.79 -1.24
N PRO A 50 0.73 -12.14 -2.52
CA PRO A 50 -0.54 -12.67 -3.00
C PRO A 50 -0.94 -14.01 -2.39
N PHE A 51 0.03 -14.79 -1.90
CA PHE A 51 -0.24 -16.06 -1.22
C PHE A 51 -1.15 -15.87 0.01
N PHE A 52 -1.04 -14.76 0.71
CA PHE A 52 -1.83 -14.46 1.90
C PHE A 52 -3.25 -13.97 1.60
N GLY A 53 -3.59 -13.72 0.34
CA GLY A 53 -4.93 -13.27 -0.07
C GLY A 53 -4.99 -11.77 -0.37
N GLY A 54 -6.11 -11.13 0.05
CA GLY A 54 -6.37 -9.73 -0.26
C GLY A 54 -5.58 -8.72 0.58
N PRO A 55 -5.77 -7.41 0.30
CA PRO A 55 -5.00 -6.35 0.97
C PRO A 55 -5.03 -6.41 2.51
N PRO A 56 -6.14 -6.69 3.21
CA PRO A 56 -6.14 -6.74 4.67
C PRO A 56 -5.25 -7.85 5.23
N GLN A 57 -5.24 -9.02 4.58
CA GLN A 57 -4.40 -10.15 4.97
C GLN A 57 -2.92 -9.84 4.76
N GLN A 58 -2.57 -9.20 3.64
CA GLN A 58 -1.21 -8.76 3.35
C GLN A 58 -0.73 -7.70 4.36
N ALA A 59 -1.57 -6.72 4.70
CA ALA A 59 -1.25 -5.70 5.71
C ALA A 59 -0.92 -6.33 7.06
N ARG A 60 -1.70 -7.34 7.51
CA ARG A 60 -1.42 -8.07 8.76
C ARG A 60 -0.07 -8.78 8.72
N VAL A 61 0.22 -9.50 7.63
CA VAL A 61 1.49 -10.22 7.50
C VAL A 61 2.67 -9.26 7.47
N ASN A 62 2.57 -8.18 6.71
CA ASN A 62 3.62 -7.15 6.67
C ASN A 62 3.84 -6.52 8.05
N ALA A 63 2.77 -6.24 8.82
CA ALA A 63 2.91 -5.75 10.19
C ALA A 63 3.67 -6.75 11.07
N MET A 64 3.34 -8.03 11.02
CA MET A 64 4.05 -9.07 11.78
C MET A 64 5.52 -9.17 11.40
N VAL A 65 5.83 -9.15 10.11
CA VAL A 65 7.21 -9.17 9.58
C VAL A 65 8.00 -7.97 10.08
N GLN A 66 7.45 -6.76 9.92
CA GLN A 66 8.19 -5.55 10.26
C GLN A 66 8.35 -5.34 11.77
N ILE A 67 7.40 -5.83 12.56
CA ILE A 67 7.55 -5.90 14.04
C ILE A 67 8.70 -6.85 14.41
N ALA A 68 8.75 -8.04 13.82
CA ALA A 68 9.82 -9.00 14.11
C ALA A 68 11.21 -8.43 13.73
N VAL A 69 11.32 -7.76 12.59
CA VAL A 69 12.55 -7.08 12.16
C VAL A 69 12.95 -5.97 13.15
N HIS A 70 12.00 -5.13 13.56
CA HIS A 70 12.25 -4.09 14.55
C HIS A 70 12.72 -4.66 15.88
N ASP A 71 12.00 -5.64 16.42
CA ASP A 71 12.31 -6.19 17.74
C ASP A 71 13.61 -7.01 17.73
N ALA A 72 13.94 -7.69 16.62
CA ALA A 72 15.22 -8.39 16.46
C ALA A 72 16.39 -7.40 16.54
N LEU A 73 16.35 -6.32 15.77
CA LEU A 73 17.39 -5.28 15.82
C LEU A 73 17.44 -4.59 17.19
N ASN A 74 16.28 -4.30 17.77
CA ASN A 74 16.19 -3.63 19.06
C ASN A 74 16.66 -4.52 20.22
N SER A 75 16.64 -5.85 20.08
CA SER A 75 17.20 -6.78 21.04
C SER A 75 18.75 -6.80 21.03
N ILE A 76 19.37 -6.48 19.88
CA ILE A 76 20.82 -6.32 19.74
C ILE A 76 21.28 -5.00 20.35
N GLN A 77 20.60 -3.91 19.97
CA GLN A 77 20.86 -2.57 20.48
C GLN A 77 19.55 -1.86 20.77
N PRO A 78 19.13 -1.78 22.03
CA PRO A 78 17.91 -1.10 22.43
C PRO A 78 17.97 0.41 22.11
N ARG A 79 17.08 0.89 21.24
CA ARG A 79 16.92 2.31 20.88
C ARG A 79 15.49 2.80 21.03
N TYR A 80 14.54 1.86 20.94
CA TYR A 80 13.11 2.11 20.94
C TYR A 80 12.42 1.15 21.90
N GLU A 81 11.16 1.46 22.25
CA GLU A 81 10.28 0.49 22.89
C GLU A 81 10.08 -0.70 21.97
N SER A 82 10.24 -1.92 22.47
CA SER A 82 9.94 -3.14 21.74
C SER A 82 8.42 -3.37 21.71
N TYR A 83 7.95 -4.02 20.65
CA TYR A 83 6.57 -4.47 20.58
C TYR A 83 6.37 -5.72 21.46
N ASP A 84 7.29 -6.68 21.35
CA ASP A 84 7.37 -7.84 22.22
C ASP A 84 8.62 -7.74 23.11
N ILE A 85 8.49 -8.18 24.36
CA ILE A 85 9.63 -8.21 25.30
C ILE A 85 10.47 -9.44 24.96
N LEU A 86 11.69 -9.21 24.45
CA LEU A 86 12.64 -10.24 24.12
C LEU A 86 13.82 -10.23 25.11
N PRO A 87 14.47 -11.37 25.35
CA PRO A 87 15.81 -11.37 25.94
C PRO A 87 16.77 -10.54 25.09
N GLY A 88 17.71 -9.84 25.71
CA GLY A 88 18.77 -9.14 24.98
C GLY A 88 19.59 -10.13 24.14
N ALA A 89 19.82 -9.79 22.88
CA ALA A 89 20.69 -10.57 21.99
C ALA A 89 22.16 -10.33 22.34
N ALA A 90 23.06 -11.22 21.86
CA ALA A 90 24.49 -11.03 22.00
C ALA A 90 24.95 -9.74 21.29
N ALA A 91 25.87 -9.01 21.89
CA ALA A 91 26.30 -7.70 21.36
C ALA A 91 27.06 -7.80 20.03
N ASP A 92 27.55 -8.96 19.66
CA ASP A 92 28.20 -9.27 18.37
C ASP A 92 27.26 -9.84 17.32
N ALA A 93 25.93 -9.91 17.61
CA ALA A 93 24.94 -10.41 16.67
C ALA A 93 24.93 -9.56 15.40
N ASN A 94 25.03 -10.21 14.24
CA ASN A 94 24.99 -9.53 12.95
C ASN A 94 23.58 -9.00 12.65
N PRO A 95 23.39 -7.68 12.43
CA PRO A 95 22.08 -7.10 12.21
C PRO A 95 21.39 -7.58 10.92
N ASP A 96 22.14 -7.80 9.84
CA ASP A 96 21.59 -8.26 8.57
C ASP A 96 21.10 -9.70 8.66
N ALA A 97 21.83 -10.56 9.40
CA ALA A 97 21.38 -11.91 9.71
C ALA A 97 20.09 -11.90 10.57
N ALA A 98 19.98 -10.95 11.51
CA ALA A 98 18.80 -10.81 12.35
C ALA A 98 17.57 -10.38 11.51
N VAL A 99 17.72 -9.41 10.59
CA VAL A 99 16.66 -8.97 9.67
C VAL A 99 16.21 -10.12 8.76
N ALA A 100 17.17 -10.83 8.16
CA ALA A 100 16.90 -11.96 7.28
C ALA A 100 16.13 -13.07 8.02
N ALA A 101 16.65 -13.48 9.18
CA ALA A 101 16.05 -14.56 10.00
C ALA A 101 14.68 -14.17 10.54
N ALA A 102 14.45 -12.91 10.97
CA ALA A 102 13.17 -12.44 11.44
C ALA A 102 12.10 -12.53 10.33
N THR A 103 12.40 -11.99 9.15
CA THR A 103 11.46 -12.01 8.02
C THR A 103 11.20 -13.43 7.54
N TYR A 104 12.26 -14.20 7.31
CA TYR A 104 12.15 -15.59 6.88
C TYR A 104 11.29 -16.41 7.83
N SER A 105 11.59 -16.36 9.15
CA SER A 105 10.89 -17.17 10.14
C SER A 105 9.41 -16.81 10.28
N VAL A 106 9.03 -15.52 10.20
CA VAL A 106 7.62 -15.12 10.19
C VAL A 106 6.92 -15.65 8.96
N LEU A 107 7.48 -15.43 7.76
CA LEU A 107 6.87 -15.86 6.50
C LEU A 107 6.76 -17.38 6.44
N HIS A 108 7.83 -18.10 6.74
CA HIS A 108 7.84 -19.56 6.75
C HIS A 108 6.79 -20.11 7.74
N GLY A 109 6.76 -19.58 8.98
CA GLY A 109 5.81 -20.00 10.00
C GLY A 109 4.33 -19.77 9.63
N LEU A 110 4.05 -18.79 8.73
CA LEU A 110 2.70 -18.52 8.24
C LEU A 110 2.34 -19.31 6.96
N ILE A 111 3.33 -19.63 6.09
CA ILE A 111 3.13 -20.30 4.81
C ILE A 111 3.12 -21.82 4.98
N ASP A 112 4.11 -22.37 5.71
CA ASP A 112 4.35 -23.82 5.79
C ASP A 112 3.14 -24.63 6.32
N PRO A 113 2.40 -24.16 7.33
CA PRO A 113 1.21 -24.88 7.84
C PRO A 113 0.01 -24.91 6.87
N LYS A 114 0.07 -24.17 5.74
CA LYS A 114 -1.03 -24.13 4.78
C LYS A 114 -1.04 -25.35 3.88
N PRO A 115 -2.23 -25.73 3.33
CA PRO A 115 -2.33 -26.84 2.40
C PRO A 115 -1.38 -26.70 1.19
N ASP A 116 -0.88 -27.81 0.70
CA ASP A 116 0.03 -27.84 -0.45
C ASP A 116 -0.66 -27.30 -1.72
N SER A 117 0.06 -26.44 -2.42
CA SER A 117 -0.39 -25.84 -3.66
C SER A 117 0.81 -25.28 -4.44
N PRO A 118 0.69 -25.08 -5.77
CA PRO A 118 1.73 -24.40 -6.54
C PRO A 118 2.07 -23.00 -5.99
N ALA A 119 1.09 -22.28 -5.46
CA ALA A 119 1.32 -20.97 -4.85
C ALA A 119 2.13 -21.07 -3.55
N LYS A 120 1.86 -22.09 -2.69
CA LYS A 120 2.68 -22.35 -1.50
C LYS A 120 4.12 -22.67 -1.88
N THR A 121 4.33 -23.58 -2.84
CA THR A 121 5.67 -23.94 -3.31
C THR A 121 6.41 -22.71 -3.82
N ALA A 122 5.80 -21.90 -4.70
CA ALA A 122 6.42 -20.70 -5.23
C ALA A 122 6.79 -19.67 -4.13
N ALA A 123 5.92 -19.49 -3.13
CA ALA A 123 6.18 -18.58 -2.02
C ALA A 123 7.31 -19.10 -1.10
N LEU A 124 7.33 -20.42 -0.78
CA LEU A 124 8.41 -21.03 0.01
C LEU A 124 9.74 -20.97 -0.74
N ASP A 125 9.77 -21.30 -2.04
CA ASP A 125 10.99 -21.24 -2.85
C ASP A 125 11.57 -19.82 -2.88
N ALA A 126 10.71 -18.81 -3.01
CA ALA A 126 11.14 -17.42 -3.02
C ALA A 126 11.82 -17.03 -1.71
N ILE A 127 11.22 -17.35 -0.56
CA ILE A 127 11.81 -16.99 0.74
C ILE A 127 13.03 -17.83 1.08
N ASN A 128 13.05 -19.13 0.73
CA ASN A 128 14.19 -20.02 0.96
C ASN A 128 15.42 -19.56 0.16
N ASN A 129 15.24 -19.27 -1.14
CA ASN A 129 16.32 -18.78 -2.00
C ASN A 129 16.86 -17.43 -1.53
N ALA A 130 15.96 -16.51 -1.14
CA ALA A 130 16.35 -15.21 -0.61
C ALA A 130 17.14 -15.34 0.72
N TYR A 131 16.71 -16.25 1.60
CA TYR A 131 17.36 -16.47 2.88
C TYR A 131 18.75 -17.08 2.71
N ALA A 132 18.87 -18.10 1.86
CA ALA A 132 20.18 -18.71 1.55
C ALA A 132 21.14 -17.68 0.93
N ALA A 133 20.66 -16.84 0.01
CA ALA A 133 21.47 -15.78 -0.58
C ALA A 133 21.92 -14.73 0.44
N ALA A 134 21.02 -14.30 1.32
CA ALA A 134 21.34 -13.31 2.34
C ALA A 134 22.40 -13.81 3.33
N LEU A 135 22.33 -15.08 3.75
CA LEU A 135 23.35 -15.65 4.65
C LEU A 135 24.68 -15.85 3.94
N ALA A 136 24.70 -16.20 2.66
CA ALA A 136 25.96 -16.35 1.90
C ALA A 136 26.76 -15.04 1.79
N ASP A 137 26.12 -13.88 1.93
CA ASP A 137 26.76 -12.57 1.93
C ASP A 137 27.28 -12.16 3.33
N ILE A 138 26.99 -12.94 4.37
CA ILE A 138 27.39 -12.66 5.75
C ILE A 138 28.57 -13.59 6.12
N PRO A 139 29.63 -13.05 6.72
CA PRO A 139 30.74 -13.90 7.16
C PRO A 139 30.33 -14.95 8.22
N ASP A 140 30.69 -16.21 7.96
CA ASP A 140 30.47 -17.30 8.92
C ASP A 140 31.04 -16.96 10.29
N GLY A 141 30.32 -17.27 11.37
CA GLY A 141 30.81 -17.08 12.73
C GLY A 141 29.74 -16.80 13.77
N ASN A 142 30.18 -16.46 14.96
CA ASN A 142 29.28 -16.20 16.09
C ASN A 142 28.29 -15.05 15.79
N GLY A 143 28.73 -14.02 15.08
CA GLY A 143 27.89 -12.89 14.75
C GLY A 143 26.69 -13.31 13.92
N GLU A 144 26.89 -14.13 12.89
CA GLU A 144 25.81 -14.69 12.08
C GLU A 144 24.87 -15.56 12.93
N VAL A 145 25.42 -16.50 13.70
CA VAL A 145 24.66 -17.41 14.57
C VAL A 145 23.80 -16.63 15.57
N HIS A 146 24.38 -15.62 16.21
CA HIS A 146 23.66 -14.77 17.16
C HIS A 146 22.60 -13.89 16.49
N GLY A 147 22.88 -13.37 15.27
CA GLY A 147 21.91 -12.64 14.48
C GLY A 147 20.71 -13.49 14.10
N ILE A 148 20.94 -14.70 13.58
CA ILE A 148 19.88 -15.67 13.28
C ILE A 148 19.04 -15.96 14.52
N ALA A 149 19.69 -16.20 15.68
CA ALA A 149 18.97 -16.47 16.92
C ALA A 149 18.08 -15.29 17.35
N ALA A 150 18.57 -14.04 17.25
CA ALA A 150 17.80 -12.84 17.55
C ALA A 150 16.59 -12.70 16.65
N GLY A 151 16.75 -12.88 15.33
CA GLY A 151 15.67 -12.82 14.36
C GLY A 151 14.61 -13.89 14.59
N ALA A 152 15.03 -15.15 14.82
CA ALA A 152 14.13 -16.26 15.10
C ALA A 152 13.34 -16.04 16.42
N ALA A 153 13.98 -15.49 17.46
CA ALA A 153 13.31 -15.19 18.72
C ALA A 153 12.19 -14.14 18.54
N ALA A 154 12.45 -13.06 17.80
CA ALA A 154 11.48 -12.02 17.49
C ALA A 154 10.33 -12.57 16.64
N ALA A 155 10.62 -13.38 15.64
CA ALA A 155 9.61 -14.04 14.81
C ALA A 155 8.68 -14.95 15.65
N ASN A 156 9.25 -15.77 16.51
CA ASN A 156 8.48 -16.66 17.38
C ASN A 156 7.57 -15.88 18.34
N ALA A 157 8.02 -14.75 18.88
CA ALA A 157 7.24 -13.91 19.77
C ALA A 157 6.00 -13.34 19.06
N ILE A 158 6.16 -12.73 17.89
CA ILE A 158 5.02 -12.16 17.15
C ILE A 158 4.09 -13.24 16.61
N LEU A 159 4.59 -14.39 16.15
CA LEU A 159 3.76 -15.52 15.73
C LEU A 159 2.90 -16.04 16.89
N ALA A 160 3.46 -16.21 18.07
CA ALA A 160 2.76 -16.62 19.27
C ALA A 160 1.69 -15.59 19.68
N ARG A 161 2.06 -14.31 19.73
CA ARG A 161 1.14 -13.21 20.07
C ARG A 161 -0.06 -13.14 19.14
N ARG A 162 0.15 -13.39 17.84
CA ARG A 162 -0.87 -13.24 16.81
C ARG A 162 -1.55 -14.56 16.42
N ALA A 163 -1.27 -15.66 17.10
CA ALA A 163 -1.82 -16.98 16.80
C ALA A 163 -3.37 -17.02 16.88
N ASN A 164 -3.94 -16.29 17.82
CA ASN A 164 -5.39 -16.26 18.09
C ASN A 164 -5.96 -14.83 18.04
N ASP A 165 -5.50 -14.00 17.09
CA ASP A 165 -5.88 -12.60 16.99
C ASP A 165 -7.23 -12.36 16.28
N GLY A 166 -7.93 -13.41 15.86
CA GLY A 166 -9.20 -13.33 15.14
C GLY A 166 -9.07 -13.33 13.61
N SER A 167 -7.85 -13.31 13.05
CA SER A 167 -7.62 -13.33 11.60
C SER A 167 -8.16 -14.61 10.91
N ALA A 168 -8.32 -15.69 11.64
CA ALA A 168 -8.89 -16.95 11.16
C ALA A 168 -10.43 -17.02 11.26
N THR A 169 -11.10 -15.95 11.71
CA THR A 169 -12.56 -15.91 11.80
C THR A 169 -13.16 -16.08 10.39
N PRO A 170 -13.97 -17.11 10.16
CA PRO A 170 -14.56 -17.36 8.85
C PRO A 170 -15.56 -16.27 8.47
N ASN A 171 -15.72 -16.02 7.17
CA ASN A 171 -16.82 -15.21 6.69
C ASN A 171 -18.14 -15.93 6.97
N LEU A 172 -19.09 -15.25 7.59
CA LEU A 172 -20.43 -15.76 7.79
C LEU A 172 -21.23 -15.63 6.48
N PRO A 173 -22.26 -16.49 6.26
CA PRO A 173 -23.20 -16.27 5.19
C PRO A 173 -23.82 -14.89 5.32
N TYR A 174 -23.66 -14.08 4.29
CA TYR A 174 -24.21 -12.73 4.31
C TYR A 174 -25.73 -12.76 4.27
N ALA A 175 -26.34 -12.25 5.32
CA ALA A 175 -27.79 -12.17 5.46
C ALA A 175 -28.18 -10.72 5.81
N ALA A 176 -28.58 -9.96 4.80
CA ALA A 176 -29.14 -8.63 4.99
C ALA A 176 -30.40 -8.48 4.14
N PRO A 177 -31.36 -7.64 4.55
CA PRO A 177 -32.56 -7.39 3.77
C PRO A 177 -32.19 -6.75 2.43
N VAL A 178 -32.93 -7.08 1.39
CA VAL A 178 -32.88 -6.39 0.11
C VAL A 178 -33.63 -5.07 0.27
N ALA A 179 -32.90 -3.98 0.50
CA ALA A 179 -33.49 -2.66 0.79
C ALA A 179 -32.58 -1.53 0.28
N ILE A 180 -33.18 -0.36 0.07
CA ILE A 180 -32.48 0.89 -0.31
C ILE A 180 -31.39 1.18 0.73
N GLY A 181 -30.20 1.51 0.27
CA GLY A 181 -29.04 1.84 1.11
C GLY A 181 -28.31 0.62 1.68
N VAL A 182 -28.86 -0.59 1.55
CA VAL A 182 -28.29 -1.82 2.13
C VAL A 182 -27.42 -2.55 1.11
N TYR A 183 -26.20 -2.89 1.49
CA TYR A 183 -25.26 -3.65 0.65
C TYR A 183 -25.87 -4.96 0.16
N GLN A 184 -25.70 -5.23 -1.11
CA GLN A 184 -26.02 -6.49 -1.75
C GLN A 184 -24.75 -7.11 -2.34
N PRO A 185 -24.64 -8.46 -2.41
CA PRO A 185 -23.52 -9.13 -3.03
C PRO A 185 -23.21 -8.58 -4.42
N THR A 186 -21.92 -8.40 -4.71
CA THR A 186 -21.45 -7.80 -5.96
C THR A 186 -21.71 -8.74 -7.14
N PRO A 187 -22.38 -8.30 -8.23
CA PRO A 187 -22.58 -9.12 -9.41
C PRO A 187 -21.26 -9.39 -10.13
N VAL A 188 -21.18 -10.54 -10.82
CA VAL A 188 -20.03 -10.92 -11.64
C VAL A 188 -20.27 -10.46 -13.08
N MET A 189 -19.33 -9.66 -13.61
CA MET A 189 -19.44 -9.13 -14.98
C MET A 189 -19.34 -10.24 -16.03
N ASN A 190 -20.13 -10.15 -17.09
CA ASN A 190 -20.13 -11.08 -18.24
C ASN A 190 -20.43 -12.56 -17.88
N THR A 191 -21.16 -12.77 -16.79
CA THR A 191 -21.61 -14.11 -16.38
C THR A 191 -23.14 -14.14 -16.23
N ASP A 192 -23.67 -15.23 -15.68
CA ASP A 192 -25.09 -15.33 -15.31
C ASP A 192 -25.48 -14.11 -14.45
N PRO A 193 -26.59 -13.40 -14.79
CA PRO A 193 -27.09 -12.30 -13.97
C PRO A 193 -27.37 -12.65 -12.51
N GLN A 194 -27.51 -13.93 -12.19
CA GLN A 194 -27.66 -14.46 -10.83
C GLN A 194 -26.32 -14.77 -10.13
N ALA A 195 -25.18 -14.66 -10.86
CA ALA A 195 -23.87 -14.92 -10.27
C ALA A 195 -23.39 -13.72 -9.44
N TYR A 196 -23.08 -13.97 -8.19
CA TYR A 196 -22.58 -12.99 -7.25
C TYR A 196 -21.29 -13.46 -6.58
N ILE A 197 -20.40 -12.50 -6.28
CA ILE A 197 -19.22 -12.76 -5.47
C ILE A 197 -19.62 -12.83 -4.01
N VAL A 198 -19.20 -13.89 -3.33
CA VAL A 198 -19.46 -14.06 -1.88
C VAL A 198 -18.83 -12.89 -1.11
N PRO A 199 -19.58 -12.23 -0.22
CA PRO A 199 -19.03 -11.17 0.63
C PRO A 199 -17.83 -11.65 1.46
N ALA A 200 -16.81 -10.83 1.53
CA ALA A 200 -15.51 -11.17 2.11
C ALA A 200 -15.15 -10.29 3.31
N ASN A 201 -14.27 -10.80 4.16
CA ASN A 201 -13.62 -10.06 5.25
C ASN A 201 -14.57 -9.54 6.35
N GLU A 202 -15.77 -10.13 6.54
CA GLU A 202 -16.69 -9.73 7.61
C GLU A 202 -16.02 -9.87 9.00
N GLY A 203 -15.32 -10.98 9.23
CA GLY A 203 -14.60 -11.23 10.48
C GLY A 203 -13.41 -10.30 10.73
N TRP A 204 -12.94 -9.57 9.70
CA TRP A 204 -11.74 -8.74 9.84
C TRP A 204 -11.92 -7.56 10.81
N GLY A 205 -13.14 -7.00 10.85
CA GLY A 205 -13.52 -5.97 11.82
C GLY A 205 -13.65 -6.46 13.27
N LEU A 206 -13.42 -7.75 13.53
CA LEU A 206 -13.41 -8.36 14.88
C LEU A 206 -11.99 -8.72 15.33
N MET A 207 -11.00 -8.57 14.45
CA MET A 207 -9.60 -8.93 14.73
C MET A 207 -9.03 -8.03 15.82
N GLN A 208 -8.17 -8.56 16.67
CA GLN A 208 -7.43 -7.80 17.68
C GLN A 208 -6.45 -6.83 16.96
N PRO A 209 -6.54 -5.52 17.20
CA PRO A 209 -5.60 -4.57 16.63
C PRO A 209 -4.16 -4.78 17.14
N PHE A 210 -3.19 -4.22 16.43
CA PHE A 210 -1.78 -4.22 16.84
C PHE A 210 -1.52 -3.18 17.95
N VAL A 211 -2.09 -1.98 17.82
CA VAL A 211 -1.86 -0.86 18.74
C VAL A 211 -3.16 -0.21 19.19
N MET A 212 -4.17 -0.07 18.33
CA MET A 212 -5.48 0.43 18.71
C MET A 212 -6.08 -0.39 19.86
N ARG A 213 -6.93 0.24 20.68
CA ARG A 213 -7.56 -0.40 21.86
C ARG A 213 -8.71 -1.33 21.49
N SER A 214 -9.37 -1.06 20.36
CA SER A 214 -10.48 -1.86 19.84
C SER A 214 -10.66 -1.60 18.34
N PRO A 215 -11.30 -2.54 17.59
CA PRO A 215 -11.67 -2.32 16.19
C PRO A 215 -12.51 -1.08 15.96
N SER A 216 -13.39 -0.76 16.91
CA SER A 216 -14.33 0.37 16.80
C SER A 216 -13.78 1.72 17.28
N GLN A 217 -12.52 1.79 17.70
CA GLN A 217 -11.95 3.02 18.31
C GLN A 217 -12.11 4.25 17.42
N PHE A 218 -12.00 4.10 16.10
CA PHE A 218 -12.13 5.18 15.13
C PHE A 218 -13.31 4.95 14.17
N ARG A 219 -14.35 4.21 14.59
CA ARG A 219 -15.55 4.03 13.78
C ARG A 219 -16.21 5.37 13.51
N PHE A 220 -16.36 5.71 12.24
CA PHE A 220 -17.12 6.87 11.83
C PHE A 220 -18.62 6.59 11.92
N ALA A 221 -19.37 7.54 12.42
CA ALA A 221 -20.82 7.51 12.30
C ALA A 221 -21.27 7.62 10.83
N PRO A 222 -22.49 7.16 10.49
CA PRO A 222 -23.07 7.41 9.18
C PRO A 222 -23.02 8.89 8.84
N GLY A 223 -22.46 9.21 7.65
CA GLY A 223 -22.37 10.58 7.16
C GLY A 223 -23.61 11.02 6.41
N LYS A 224 -23.51 12.18 5.77
CA LYS A 224 -24.58 12.72 4.90
C LYS A 224 -24.86 11.82 3.70
N LEU A 225 -23.94 10.94 3.33
CA LEU A 225 -24.12 9.93 2.29
C LEU A 225 -25.31 8.99 2.57
N PHE A 226 -25.62 8.74 3.86
CA PHE A 226 -26.72 7.83 4.23
C PHE A 226 -28.12 8.47 4.10
N ASP A 227 -28.20 9.77 3.92
CA ASP A 227 -29.44 10.44 3.52
C ASP A 227 -29.61 10.32 1.99
N ILE A 228 -30.26 9.25 1.55
CA ILE A 228 -30.45 8.91 0.13
C ILE A 228 -31.13 10.05 -0.65
N LYS A 229 -31.99 10.84 0.00
CA LYS A 229 -32.67 12.01 -0.60
C LYS A 229 -31.87 13.31 -0.47
N GLY A 230 -30.76 13.27 0.24
CA GLY A 230 -29.92 14.43 0.51
C GLY A 230 -29.00 14.80 -0.64
N GLN A 231 -28.59 16.07 -0.66
CA GLN A 231 -27.71 16.61 -1.69
C GLN A 231 -26.33 15.91 -1.75
N ALA A 232 -25.81 15.46 -0.63
CA ALA A 232 -24.51 14.80 -0.57
C ALA A 232 -24.54 13.45 -1.32
N TYR A 233 -25.55 12.63 -1.04
CA TYR A 233 -25.75 11.38 -1.77
C TYR A 233 -25.98 11.63 -3.25
N THR A 234 -26.88 12.57 -3.61
CA THR A 234 -27.19 12.91 -5.01
C THR A 234 -25.94 13.30 -5.79
N ARG A 235 -25.09 14.15 -5.22
CA ARG A 235 -23.84 14.58 -5.84
C ARG A 235 -22.90 13.39 -6.06
N ASP A 236 -22.65 12.59 -5.03
CA ASP A 236 -21.71 11.47 -5.09
C ASP A 236 -22.23 10.35 -6.00
N TYR A 237 -23.54 10.10 -6.01
CA TYR A 237 -24.20 9.16 -6.94
C TYR A 237 -23.99 9.58 -8.39
N ASN A 238 -24.33 10.83 -8.73
CA ASN A 238 -24.22 11.32 -10.10
C ASN A 238 -22.75 11.43 -10.55
N GLU A 239 -21.84 11.76 -9.64
CA GLU A 239 -20.42 11.79 -9.95
C GLU A 239 -19.88 10.40 -10.29
N VAL A 240 -20.09 9.40 -9.44
CA VAL A 240 -19.58 8.05 -9.69
C VAL A 240 -20.26 7.40 -10.88
N LYS A 241 -21.57 7.66 -11.10
CA LYS A 241 -22.29 7.18 -12.26
C LYS A 241 -21.69 7.70 -13.56
N ALA A 242 -21.38 8.98 -13.64
CA ALA A 242 -20.83 9.60 -14.83
C ALA A 242 -19.34 9.27 -15.07
N LYS A 243 -18.53 9.29 -14.00
CA LYS A 243 -17.08 9.15 -14.12
C LYS A 243 -16.56 7.73 -14.02
N GLY A 244 -17.27 6.87 -13.31
CA GLY A 244 -16.86 5.49 -13.02
C GLY A 244 -17.50 4.43 -13.91
N ASP A 245 -18.21 4.83 -14.95
CA ASP A 245 -18.88 3.94 -15.91
C ASP A 245 -17.87 3.21 -16.81
N ALA A 246 -17.97 1.89 -16.88
CA ALA A 246 -17.13 1.04 -17.71
C ALA A 246 -17.22 1.38 -19.21
N LEU A 247 -18.38 1.80 -19.71
CA LEU A 247 -18.55 2.20 -21.11
C LEU A 247 -17.82 3.53 -21.38
N VAL A 248 -17.93 4.48 -20.47
CA VAL A 248 -17.28 5.80 -20.59
C VAL A 248 -15.75 5.63 -20.51
N ARG A 249 -15.27 4.92 -19.50
CA ARG A 249 -13.81 4.68 -19.32
C ARG A 249 -13.23 3.79 -20.43
N GLY A 250 -13.99 2.79 -20.87
CA GLY A 250 -13.62 1.91 -21.97
C GLY A 250 -13.50 2.63 -23.31
N ALA A 251 -14.31 3.66 -23.55
CA ALA A 251 -14.21 4.53 -24.72
C ALA A 251 -13.05 5.53 -24.64
N MET A 252 -12.51 5.78 -23.45
CA MET A 252 -11.40 6.71 -23.19
C MET A 252 -10.27 6.03 -22.40
N PRO A 253 -9.67 4.93 -22.93
CA PRO A 253 -8.73 4.10 -22.16
C PRO A 253 -7.41 4.81 -21.81
N ASP A 254 -7.07 5.86 -22.54
CA ASP A 254 -5.85 6.66 -22.41
C ASP A 254 -6.08 8.01 -21.73
N SER A 255 -7.28 8.24 -21.20
CA SER A 255 -7.54 9.45 -20.41
C SER A 255 -6.85 9.39 -19.05
N GLU A 256 -6.53 10.55 -18.50
CA GLU A 256 -5.96 10.71 -17.16
C GLU A 256 -6.77 9.96 -16.09
N GLU A 257 -8.09 10.09 -16.12
CA GLU A 257 -8.98 9.44 -15.17
C GLU A 257 -8.97 7.91 -15.29
N SER A 258 -8.80 7.37 -16.53
CA SER A 258 -8.65 5.92 -16.73
C SER A 258 -7.30 5.41 -16.21
N ASP A 259 -6.24 6.18 -16.40
CA ASP A 259 -4.91 5.86 -15.88
C ASP A 259 -4.88 5.91 -14.34
N ILE A 260 -5.45 6.96 -13.74
CA ILE A 260 -5.61 7.07 -12.29
C ILE A 260 -6.39 5.87 -11.74
N ALA A 261 -7.54 5.53 -12.34
CA ALA A 261 -8.36 4.40 -11.90
C ALA A 261 -7.63 3.06 -11.96
N ARG A 262 -6.72 2.87 -12.92
CA ARG A 262 -5.96 1.63 -13.13
C ARG A 262 -4.67 1.55 -12.28
N PHE A 263 -4.04 2.69 -11.99
CA PHE A 263 -2.79 2.75 -11.23
C PHE A 263 -2.99 2.37 -9.76
N TRP A 264 -3.93 3.00 -9.08
CA TRP A 264 -4.09 2.89 -7.62
C TRP A 264 -4.50 1.51 -7.11
N PRO A 265 -5.46 0.77 -7.73
CA PRO A 265 -5.91 -0.50 -7.17
C PRO A 265 -4.84 -1.59 -7.12
N GLY A 266 -3.82 -1.51 -7.96
CA GLY A 266 -2.77 -2.52 -8.05
C GLY A 266 -1.40 -2.04 -7.60
N GLY A 267 -0.99 -0.86 -8.04
CA GLY A 267 0.38 -0.35 -7.86
C GLY A 267 0.50 0.72 -6.79
N GLY A 268 -0.29 1.78 -6.92
CA GLY A 268 -0.21 2.95 -6.04
C GLY A 268 -0.64 2.69 -4.60
N ALA A 269 -1.44 1.64 -4.38
CA ALA A 269 -1.82 1.22 -3.03
C ALA A 269 -0.77 0.36 -2.32
N ASN A 270 0.32 -0.01 -2.98
CA ASN A 270 1.43 -0.72 -2.33
C ASN A 270 2.35 0.28 -1.62
N TRP A 271 1.93 0.73 -0.46
CA TRP A 271 2.67 1.71 0.34
C TRP A 271 4.04 1.22 0.81
N ASN A 272 4.25 -0.08 0.95
CA ASN A 272 5.59 -0.63 1.19
C ASN A 272 6.53 -0.34 0.02
N ARG A 273 6.04 -0.39 -1.23
CA ARG A 273 6.82 0.04 -2.40
C ARG A 273 7.08 1.55 -2.35
N VAL A 274 6.06 2.36 -2.04
CA VAL A 274 6.21 3.82 -1.92
C VAL A 274 7.30 4.17 -0.91
N LEU A 275 7.31 3.53 0.27
CA LEU A 275 8.37 3.75 1.26
C LEU A 275 9.77 3.42 0.70
N ARG A 276 9.90 2.30 0.00
CA ARG A 276 11.19 1.93 -0.62
C ARG A 276 11.64 2.94 -1.69
N GLU A 277 10.71 3.41 -2.53
CA GLU A 277 11.01 4.40 -3.57
C GLU A 277 11.44 5.75 -2.96
N ILE A 278 10.80 6.19 -1.87
CA ILE A 278 11.21 7.39 -1.12
C ILE A 278 12.66 7.23 -0.61
N LEU A 279 12.98 6.11 0.03
CA LEU A 279 14.30 5.87 0.60
C LEU A 279 15.38 5.64 -0.49
N ALA A 280 15.02 5.09 -1.64
CA ALA A 280 15.94 4.82 -2.74
C ALA A 280 16.29 6.07 -3.56
N ALA A 281 15.51 7.15 -3.45
CA ALA A 281 15.69 8.37 -4.25
C ALA A 281 15.84 9.63 -3.38
N PRO A 282 16.88 9.72 -2.53
CA PRO A 282 17.08 10.87 -1.63
C PRO A 282 17.23 12.19 -2.40
N ALA A 283 17.72 12.15 -3.63
CA ALA A 283 17.83 13.34 -4.48
C ALA A 283 16.48 13.99 -4.80
N ASN A 284 15.38 13.24 -4.76
CA ASN A 284 14.02 13.77 -4.94
C ASN A 284 13.51 14.52 -3.70
N ASN A 285 14.15 14.30 -2.55
CA ASN A 285 13.75 14.86 -1.26
C ASN A 285 14.95 15.42 -0.50
N PRO A 286 15.68 16.42 -1.06
CA PRO A 286 16.93 16.93 -0.46
C PRO A 286 16.72 17.63 0.89
N GLN A 287 15.45 17.96 1.22
CA GLN A 287 15.04 18.56 2.50
C GLN A 287 14.87 17.51 3.63
N LEU A 288 14.87 16.22 3.30
CA LEU A 288 14.68 15.15 4.26
C LEU A 288 16.02 14.49 4.63
N ASP A 289 16.16 14.11 5.89
CA ASP A 289 17.21 13.19 6.31
C ASP A 289 16.75 11.76 5.98
N LEU A 290 17.20 11.24 4.85
CA LEU A 290 16.91 9.89 4.36
C LEU A 290 18.08 8.92 4.56
N ASP A 291 19.19 9.36 5.17
CA ASP A 291 20.30 8.50 5.58
C ASP A 291 19.94 7.75 6.87
N LEU A 292 18.86 6.95 6.78
CA LEU A 292 18.36 6.18 7.89
C LEU A 292 19.18 4.90 8.05
N ASP A 293 19.66 4.63 9.26
CA ASP A 293 20.27 3.33 9.58
C ASP A 293 19.22 2.21 9.67
N LEU A 294 19.67 0.95 9.85
CA LEU A 294 18.78 -0.22 9.88
C LEU A 294 17.70 -0.12 10.96
N TRP A 295 18.01 0.41 12.15
CA TRP A 295 17.06 0.56 13.26
C TRP A 295 15.99 1.60 12.95
N GLN A 296 16.38 2.71 12.35
CA GLN A 296 15.47 3.78 11.94
C GLN A 296 14.55 3.29 10.83
N GLN A 297 15.10 2.60 9.82
CA GLN A 297 14.30 1.99 8.75
C GLN A 297 13.32 0.94 9.30
N ALA A 298 13.79 0.01 10.13
CA ALA A 298 12.95 -1.01 10.75
C ALA A 298 11.79 -0.40 11.54
N ARG A 299 12.06 0.66 12.34
CA ARG A 299 11.02 1.39 13.05
C ARG A 299 10.01 2.04 12.12
N LEU A 300 10.47 2.70 11.05
CA LEU A 300 9.59 3.34 10.07
C LEU A 300 8.64 2.33 9.43
N PHE A 301 9.19 1.22 8.91
CA PHE A 301 8.38 0.18 8.28
C PHE A 301 7.43 -0.50 9.28
N ALA A 302 7.87 -0.75 10.52
CA ALA A 302 7.00 -1.35 11.54
C ALA A 302 5.83 -0.43 11.90
N LEU A 303 6.06 0.86 12.14
CA LEU A 303 5.01 1.83 12.42
C LEU A 303 4.02 1.94 11.25
N ALA A 304 4.51 2.04 10.01
CA ALA A 304 3.68 2.18 8.82
C ALA A 304 2.79 0.95 8.60
N ASN A 305 3.34 -0.26 8.73
CA ASN A 305 2.58 -1.49 8.52
C ASN A 305 1.62 -1.82 9.68
N MET A 306 1.97 -1.50 10.93
CA MET A 306 1.00 -1.57 12.03
C MET A 306 -0.16 -0.61 11.83
N ALA A 307 0.12 0.60 11.37
CA ALA A 307 -0.90 1.60 11.10
C ALA A 307 -1.86 1.15 9.99
N GLU A 308 -1.34 0.59 8.88
CA GLU A 308 -2.16 0.04 7.81
C GLU A 308 -3.04 -1.12 8.31
N SER A 309 -2.46 -2.03 9.08
CA SER A 309 -3.23 -3.17 9.60
C SER A 309 -4.33 -2.75 10.56
N ASP A 310 -4.04 -1.84 11.48
CA ASP A 310 -5.04 -1.30 12.42
C ASP A 310 -6.13 -0.49 11.69
N ALA A 311 -5.75 0.30 10.70
CA ALA A 311 -6.68 1.01 9.84
C ALA A 311 -7.58 0.05 9.05
N ALA A 312 -7.03 -1.06 8.53
CA ALA A 312 -7.81 -2.11 7.87
C ALA A 312 -8.83 -2.75 8.81
N ILE A 313 -8.48 -2.99 10.06
CA ILE A 313 -9.42 -3.50 11.07
C ILE A 313 -10.55 -2.49 11.30
N ALA A 314 -10.22 -1.23 11.52
CA ALA A 314 -11.21 -0.16 11.76
C ALA A 314 -12.15 0.06 10.56
N VAL A 315 -11.64 -0.02 9.34
CA VAL A 315 -12.47 0.15 8.15
C VAL A 315 -13.43 -1.01 7.95
N PHE A 316 -13.01 -2.27 8.20
CA PHE A 316 -13.90 -3.41 8.11
C PHE A 316 -14.94 -3.45 9.24
N ASP A 317 -14.59 -3.03 10.44
CA ASP A 317 -15.55 -2.79 11.53
C ASP A 317 -16.65 -1.80 11.11
N THR A 318 -16.24 -0.66 10.53
CA THR A 318 -17.17 0.37 10.03
C THR A 318 -18.05 -0.17 8.90
N LYS A 319 -17.46 -0.87 7.91
CA LYS A 319 -18.17 -1.44 6.75
C LYS A 319 -19.31 -2.37 7.16
N TYR A 320 -19.00 -3.33 8.00
CA TYR A 320 -19.97 -4.35 8.39
C TYR A 320 -20.93 -3.90 9.51
N THR A 321 -20.58 -2.83 10.23
CA THR A 321 -21.52 -2.17 11.15
C THR A 321 -22.65 -1.49 10.39
N TYR A 322 -22.34 -0.75 9.30
CA TYR A 322 -23.33 0.05 8.59
C TYR A 322 -23.85 -0.57 7.31
N ARG A 323 -23.11 -1.49 6.67
CA ARG A 323 -23.51 -2.27 5.49
C ARG A 323 -24.08 -1.42 4.36
N PHE A 324 -23.48 -0.26 4.09
CA PHE A 324 -23.94 0.64 3.03
C PHE A 324 -23.68 0.06 1.64
N TRP A 325 -24.62 0.22 0.74
CA TRP A 325 -24.54 -0.33 -0.62
C TRP A 325 -23.42 0.26 -1.47
N ARG A 326 -23.03 -0.47 -2.51
CA ARG A 326 -22.04 -0.03 -3.50
C ARG A 326 -22.70 0.79 -4.62
N PRO A 327 -21.93 1.64 -5.34
CA PRO A 327 -22.46 2.36 -6.51
C PRO A 327 -23.16 1.46 -7.52
N ILE A 328 -22.60 0.28 -7.83
CA ILE A 328 -23.22 -0.66 -8.78
C ILE A 328 -24.61 -1.12 -8.34
N THR A 329 -24.81 -1.33 -7.04
CA THR A 329 -26.14 -1.69 -6.51
C THR A 329 -27.07 -0.49 -6.58
N ALA A 330 -26.61 0.68 -6.12
CA ALA A 330 -27.40 1.91 -6.07
C ALA A 330 -27.84 2.38 -7.47
N ILE A 331 -26.92 2.42 -8.43
CA ILE A 331 -27.20 2.91 -9.80
C ILE A 331 -28.13 1.95 -10.56
N ARG A 332 -28.07 0.65 -10.29
CA ARG A 332 -28.98 -0.33 -10.89
C ARG A 332 -30.31 -0.47 -10.15
N TRP A 333 -30.45 0.14 -8.98
CA TRP A 333 -31.69 0.11 -8.22
C TRP A 333 -32.75 0.92 -8.94
N GLN A 334 -33.92 0.30 -9.21
CA GLN A 334 -34.93 0.85 -10.09
C GLN A 334 -35.49 2.19 -9.60
N ASP A 335 -35.71 2.35 -8.30
CA ASP A 335 -36.21 3.58 -7.66
C ASP A 335 -35.70 3.65 -6.23
N ASP A 336 -34.78 4.56 -5.93
CA ASP A 336 -34.27 4.83 -4.60
C ASP A 336 -35.06 5.90 -3.84
N GLY A 337 -36.13 6.43 -4.47
CA GLY A 337 -36.97 7.47 -3.92
C GLY A 337 -36.37 8.89 -3.98
N ASN A 338 -35.25 9.06 -4.69
CA ASN A 338 -34.61 10.36 -4.92
C ASN A 338 -34.82 10.79 -6.40
N PRO A 339 -35.62 11.81 -6.68
CA PRO A 339 -35.87 12.20 -8.08
C PRO A 339 -34.67 12.81 -8.81
N ALA A 340 -33.58 13.10 -8.09
CA ALA A 340 -32.35 13.65 -8.65
C ALA A 340 -31.28 12.59 -8.95
N THR A 341 -31.58 11.31 -8.73
CA THR A 341 -30.78 10.15 -9.12
C THR A 341 -31.54 9.34 -10.17
N ALA A 342 -30.97 9.21 -11.36
CA ALA A 342 -31.58 8.42 -12.43
C ALA A 342 -30.97 7.02 -12.47
N PRO A 343 -31.72 5.92 -12.35
CA PRO A 343 -31.18 4.56 -12.40
C PRO A 343 -30.67 4.20 -13.80
N ASP A 344 -29.77 3.19 -13.84
CA ASP A 344 -29.30 2.55 -15.06
C ASP A 344 -29.03 1.07 -14.80
N ALA A 345 -29.93 0.22 -15.25
CA ALA A 345 -29.85 -1.23 -15.04
C ALA A 345 -28.64 -1.88 -15.72
N ASN A 346 -28.04 -1.22 -16.73
CA ASN A 346 -26.91 -1.73 -17.50
C ASN A 346 -25.58 -1.15 -17.06
N TRP A 347 -25.57 -0.25 -16.09
CA TRP A 347 -24.34 0.37 -15.60
C TRP A 347 -23.37 -0.65 -14.97
N TRP A 348 -22.10 -0.55 -15.32
CA TRP A 348 -21.00 -1.31 -14.71
C TRP A 348 -19.90 -0.38 -14.23
N SER A 349 -19.33 -0.70 -13.08
CA SER A 349 -18.11 -0.03 -12.63
C SER A 349 -16.94 -0.36 -13.56
N PHE A 350 -16.08 0.61 -13.83
CA PHE A 350 -14.90 0.44 -14.69
C PHE A 350 -13.90 -0.58 -14.09
N MET A 351 -13.63 -0.47 -12.80
CA MET A 351 -12.80 -1.45 -12.08
C MET A 351 -13.71 -2.41 -11.29
N ALA A 352 -13.22 -3.62 -11.07
CA ALA A 352 -13.98 -4.63 -10.33
C ALA A 352 -14.37 -4.14 -8.93
N THR A 353 -15.67 -4.13 -8.65
CA THR A 353 -16.18 -3.74 -7.34
C THR A 353 -15.83 -4.80 -6.30
N PRO A 354 -15.14 -4.44 -5.19
CA PRO A 354 -14.80 -5.40 -4.15
C PRO A 354 -16.04 -5.97 -3.45
N PRO A 355 -16.02 -7.25 -3.03
CA PRO A 355 -17.18 -7.94 -2.47
C PRO A 355 -17.37 -7.66 -0.96
N TYR A 356 -17.58 -6.42 -0.60
CA TYR A 356 -17.89 -5.97 0.76
C TYR A 356 -18.52 -4.58 0.75
N PRO A 357 -19.21 -4.15 1.83
CA PRO A 357 -19.92 -2.87 1.88
C PRO A 357 -19.05 -1.65 1.52
N ASP A 358 -19.70 -0.57 1.04
CA ASP A 358 -19.01 0.62 0.53
C ASP A 358 -18.31 1.45 1.61
N TYR A 359 -19.01 1.84 2.65
CA TYR A 359 -18.59 2.85 3.63
C TYR A 359 -17.73 2.25 4.74
N LEU A 360 -16.48 2.69 4.93
CA LEU A 360 -15.61 3.61 4.23
C LEU A 360 -14.76 2.91 3.15
N CYS A 361 -13.99 3.68 2.34
CA CYS A 361 -13.07 3.09 1.35
C CYS A 361 -11.79 2.55 2.00
N GLY A 362 -11.49 1.26 1.77
CA GLY A 362 -10.30 0.60 2.33
C GLY A 362 -8.98 1.11 1.76
N LEU A 363 -8.91 1.39 0.45
CA LEU A 363 -7.69 1.89 -0.18
C LEU A 363 -7.27 3.24 0.39
N THR A 364 -8.21 4.18 0.46
CA THR A 364 -7.91 5.53 0.97
C THR A 364 -7.66 5.54 2.49
N ASN A 365 -8.26 4.59 3.21
CA ASN A 365 -7.97 4.36 4.62
C ASN A 365 -6.51 3.89 4.82
N ALA A 366 -6.03 2.92 4.04
CA ALA A 366 -4.63 2.50 4.04
C ALA A 366 -3.69 3.67 3.66
N SER A 367 -4.06 4.44 2.63
CA SER A 367 -3.28 5.61 2.22
C SER A 367 -3.14 6.64 3.35
N GLY A 368 -4.25 7.00 4.01
CA GLY A 368 -4.23 7.92 5.14
C GLY A 368 -3.38 7.42 6.32
N ALA A 369 -3.40 6.10 6.60
CA ALA A 369 -2.60 5.52 7.66
C ALA A 369 -1.08 5.64 7.38
N HIS A 370 -0.66 5.29 6.18
CA HIS A 370 0.75 5.39 5.76
C HIS A 370 1.23 6.84 5.70
N THR A 371 0.47 7.72 5.06
CA THR A 371 0.87 9.11 4.90
C THR A 371 0.95 9.85 6.23
N GLU A 372 0.07 9.56 7.19
CA GLU A 372 0.16 10.15 8.53
C GLU A 372 1.40 9.67 9.30
N VAL A 373 1.80 8.39 9.15
CA VAL A 373 3.06 7.90 9.73
C VAL A 373 4.25 8.61 9.09
N LEU A 374 4.31 8.70 7.76
CA LEU A 374 5.38 9.39 7.04
C LEU A 374 5.46 10.88 7.42
N ARG A 375 4.33 11.58 7.42
CA ARG A 375 4.24 13.00 7.81
C ARG A 375 4.78 13.23 9.21
N ARG A 376 4.50 12.34 10.15
CA ARG A 376 5.01 12.44 11.52
C ARG A 376 6.47 12.07 11.66
N TYR A 377 6.90 11.07 10.90
CA TYR A 377 8.29 10.61 10.93
C TYR A 377 9.22 11.68 10.37
N PHE A 378 8.90 12.23 9.22
CA PHE A 378 9.71 13.25 8.52
C PHE A 378 9.30 14.69 8.83
N ARG A 379 8.20 14.90 9.57
CA ARG A 379 7.67 16.22 10.01
C ARG A 379 7.30 17.15 8.87
N THR A 380 6.93 16.61 7.73
CA THR A 380 6.48 17.35 6.54
C THR A 380 5.50 16.53 5.73
N ASP A 381 4.70 17.20 4.89
CA ASP A 381 3.87 16.61 3.85
C ASP A 381 4.58 16.59 2.50
N ASP A 382 5.57 17.48 2.30
CA ASP A 382 6.35 17.63 1.07
C ASP A 382 7.34 16.46 0.92
N ILE A 383 6.83 15.31 0.47
CA ILE A 383 7.59 14.09 0.22
C ILE A 383 7.30 13.64 -1.20
N ALA A 384 8.29 13.82 -2.08
CA ALA A 384 8.18 13.44 -3.48
C ALA A 384 8.44 11.94 -3.68
N TRP A 385 7.62 11.31 -4.50
CA TRP A 385 7.81 9.92 -4.93
C TRP A 385 7.10 9.66 -6.26
N GLY A 386 7.47 8.57 -6.91
CA GLY A 386 6.81 8.15 -8.14
C GLY A 386 7.42 6.89 -8.70
N PHE A 387 6.64 6.15 -9.47
CA PHE A 387 7.11 4.97 -10.17
C PHE A 387 6.19 4.58 -11.34
N THR A 388 6.68 3.68 -12.18
CA THR A 388 5.88 3.04 -13.22
C THR A 388 5.27 1.74 -12.69
N PHE A 389 3.96 1.56 -12.94
CA PHE A 389 3.22 0.35 -12.64
C PHE A 389 2.68 -0.28 -13.92
N ASN A 390 2.85 -1.58 -14.07
CA ASN A 390 2.27 -2.34 -15.17
C ASN A 390 0.86 -2.78 -14.77
N ALA A 391 -0.11 -1.93 -15.08
CA ALA A 391 -1.52 -2.20 -14.80
C ALA A 391 -2.01 -3.39 -15.65
N PRO A 392 -2.72 -4.37 -15.06
CA PRO A 392 -3.25 -5.51 -15.79
C PRO A 392 -4.33 -5.09 -16.80
N SER A 393 -4.73 -6.05 -17.63
CA SER A 393 -5.91 -5.91 -18.47
C SER A 393 -7.16 -5.66 -17.62
N VAL A 394 -8.09 -4.86 -18.16
CA VAL A 394 -9.37 -4.54 -17.50
C VAL A 394 -10.50 -5.19 -18.28
N PRO A 395 -11.28 -6.11 -17.69
CA PRO A 395 -12.48 -6.64 -18.34
C PRO A 395 -13.52 -5.53 -18.48
N LEU A 396 -14.22 -5.50 -19.62
CA LEU A 396 -15.33 -4.59 -19.88
C LEU A 396 -16.62 -5.38 -20.12
N PRO A 397 -17.80 -4.76 -19.91
CA PRO A 397 -19.07 -5.41 -20.19
C PRO A 397 -19.23 -5.66 -21.69
N ALA A 398 -19.80 -6.81 -22.06
CA ALA A 398 -20.13 -7.11 -23.45
C ALA A 398 -21.04 -6.03 -24.06
N PRO A 399 -20.88 -5.67 -25.35
CA PRO A 399 -19.99 -6.31 -26.33
C PRO A 399 -18.57 -5.74 -26.42
N LEU A 400 -18.14 -4.92 -25.47
CA LEU A 400 -16.80 -4.32 -25.49
C LEU A 400 -15.71 -5.35 -25.27
N LEU A 401 -14.56 -5.14 -25.90
CA LEU A 401 -13.36 -5.95 -25.67
C LEU A 401 -12.64 -5.47 -24.40
N PRO A 402 -11.99 -6.39 -23.66
CA PRO A 402 -11.17 -6.01 -22.52
C PRO A 402 -10.07 -5.02 -22.94
N LEU A 403 -9.77 -4.04 -22.06
CA LEU A 403 -8.60 -3.18 -22.26
C LEU A 403 -7.30 -3.99 -22.02
N PRO A 404 -6.26 -3.81 -22.85
CA PRO A 404 -4.98 -4.47 -22.64
C PRO A 404 -4.27 -3.95 -21.37
N ALA A 405 -3.28 -4.73 -20.91
CA ALA A 405 -2.34 -4.27 -19.89
C ALA A 405 -1.62 -3.00 -20.39
N LYS A 406 -1.31 -2.08 -19.47
CA LYS A 406 -0.69 -0.78 -19.78
C LYS A 406 0.31 -0.39 -18.70
N SER A 407 1.48 0.12 -19.08
CA SER A 407 2.42 0.75 -18.16
C SER A 407 1.98 2.19 -17.89
N ILE A 408 1.80 2.52 -16.61
CA ILE A 408 1.32 3.82 -16.14
C ILE A 408 2.35 4.37 -15.15
N THR A 409 2.85 5.57 -15.40
CA THR A 409 3.76 6.28 -14.51
C THR A 409 3.00 7.38 -13.79
N ARG A 410 3.12 7.40 -12.46
CA ARG A 410 2.60 8.50 -11.63
C ARG A 410 3.72 9.03 -10.75
N SER A 411 3.70 10.35 -10.52
CA SER A 411 4.65 11.04 -9.64
C SER A 411 3.91 12.08 -8.83
N PHE A 412 4.29 12.24 -7.58
CA PHE A 412 3.67 13.12 -6.62
C PHE A 412 4.73 13.96 -5.94
N VAL A 413 4.40 15.18 -5.56
CA VAL A 413 5.30 16.09 -4.83
C VAL A 413 4.95 16.17 -3.34
N SER A 414 3.76 15.68 -2.95
CA SER A 414 3.32 15.63 -1.57
C SER A 414 2.48 14.39 -1.26
N LEU A 415 2.32 14.09 0.01
CA LEU A 415 1.48 12.99 0.49
C LEU A 415 -0.02 13.32 0.29
N ASP A 416 -0.40 14.60 0.48
CA ASP A 416 -1.77 15.05 0.28
C ASP A 416 -2.21 14.94 -1.19
N GLU A 417 -1.33 15.30 -2.14
CA GLU A 417 -1.59 15.12 -3.57
C GLU A 417 -1.86 13.64 -3.90
N ALA A 418 -1.03 12.74 -3.39
CA ALA A 418 -1.18 11.31 -3.60
C ALA A 418 -2.48 10.76 -2.98
N THR A 419 -2.86 11.20 -1.78
CA THR A 419 -4.12 10.75 -1.16
C THR A 419 -5.34 11.32 -1.86
N ALA A 420 -5.28 12.54 -2.37
CA ALA A 420 -6.37 13.13 -3.17
C ALA A 420 -6.58 12.33 -4.46
N GLU A 421 -5.51 11.98 -5.18
CA GLU A 421 -5.62 11.14 -6.37
C GLU A 421 -6.11 9.72 -6.04
N ALA A 422 -5.71 9.15 -4.90
CA ALA A 422 -6.23 7.87 -4.44
C ALA A 422 -7.76 7.90 -4.22
N VAL A 423 -8.32 9.01 -3.73
CA VAL A 423 -9.77 9.23 -3.63
C VAL A 423 -10.41 9.25 -5.03
N ASP A 424 -9.84 10.01 -5.96
CA ASP A 424 -10.31 10.11 -7.34
C ASP A 424 -10.30 8.75 -8.05
N ALA A 425 -9.25 7.96 -7.85
CA ALA A 425 -9.12 6.62 -8.42
C ALA A 425 -10.31 5.70 -8.10
N ARG A 426 -10.87 5.84 -6.90
CA ARG A 426 -12.01 5.00 -6.48
C ARG A 426 -13.32 5.44 -7.13
N VAL A 427 -13.50 6.74 -7.34
CA VAL A 427 -14.63 7.31 -8.04
C VAL A 427 -14.54 6.99 -9.54
N PHE A 428 -13.39 7.24 -10.17
CA PHE A 428 -13.13 6.93 -11.58
C PHE A 428 -13.19 5.43 -11.89
N GLY A 429 -12.83 4.60 -10.91
CA GLY A 429 -13.02 3.16 -10.98
C GLY A 429 -14.47 2.70 -10.80
N GLY A 430 -15.38 3.58 -10.40
CA GLY A 430 -16.80 3.25 -10.21
C GLY A 430 -17.10 2.43 -8.95
N MET A 431 -16.15 2.31 -8.04
CA MET A 431 -16.24 1.35 -6.94
C MET A 431 -16.76 1.94 -5.63
N HIS A 432 -16.69 3.27 -5.47
CA HIS A 432 -17.02 3.98 -4.23
C HIS A 432 -17.65 5.34 -4.47
N PHE A 433 -18.48 5.75 -3.52
CA PHE A 433 -18.92 7.13 -3.37
C PHE A 433 -17.79 7.98 -2.78
N ARG A 434 -17.66 9.25 -3.20
CA ARG A 434 -16.57 10.15 -2.80
C ARG A 434 -16.49 10.37 -1.30
N GLU A 435 -17.60 10.61 -0.62
CA GLU A 435 -17.62 10.85 0.83
C GLU A 435 -17.01 9.66 1.60
N GLY A 436 -17.33 8.43 1.19
CA GLY A 436 -16.75 7.23 1.80
C GLY A 436 -15.23 7.14 1.62
N CYS A 437 -14.71 7.66 0.51
CA CYS A 437 -13.26 7.71 0.25
C CYS A 437 -12.56 8.80 1.07
N THR A 438 -13.10 10.00 1.10
CA THR A 438 -12.55 11.12 1.87
C THR A 438 -12.52 10.81 3.37
N LYS A 439 -13.60 10.24 3.91
CA LYS A 439 -13.64 9.80 5.30
C LYS A 439 -12.75 8.60 5.57
N GLY A 440 -12.51 7.77 4.56
CA GLY A 440 -11.51 6.70 4.62
C GLY A 440 -10.12 7.23 4.92
N VAL A 441 -9.66 8.27 4.20
CA VAL A 441 -8.38 8.95 4.48
C VAL A 441 -8.34 9.39 5.96
N THR A 442 -9.36 10.11 6.41
CA THR A 442 -9.40 10.65 7.79
C THR A 442 -9.34 9.55 8.86
N GLN A 443 -10.05 8.42 8.65
CA GLN A 443 -9.98 7.28 9.59
C GLN A 443 -8.58 6.67 9.60
N GLY A 444 -7.96 6.51 8.43
CA GLY A 444 -6.58 6.03 8.31
C GLY A 444 -5.59 6.93 9.03
N GLU A 445 -5.68 8.25 8.85
CA GLU A 445 -4.86 9.23 9.56
C GLU A 445 -5.02 9.14 11.08
N GLN A 446 -6.23 8.91 11.58
CA GLN A 446 -6.46 8.71 13.01
C GLN A 446 -5.74 7.46 13.53
N ALA A 447 -5.81 6.35 12.79
CA ALA A 447 -5.09 5.12 13.12
C ALA A 447 -3.56 5.32 13.05
N GLY A 448 -3.05 5.92 11.98
CA GLY A 448 -1.63 6.22 11.80
C GLY A 448 -1.07 7.10 12.92
N ARG A 449 -1.80 8.15 13.27
CA ARG A 449 -1.47 9.04 14.39
C ARG A 449 -1.39 8.30 15.71
N PHE A 450 -2.38 7.46 15.97
CA PHE A 450 -2.44 6.70 17.21
C PHE A 450 -1.28 5.72 17.32
N VAL A 451 -1.00 4.96 16.26
CA VAL A 451 0.13 4.03 16.21
C VAL A 451 1.45 4.74 16.42
N PHE A 452 1.69 5.85 15.71
CA PHE A 452 2.94 6.63 15.85
C PHE A 452 3.17 7.14 17.26
N GLN A 453 2.10 7.52 17.98
CA GLN A 453 2.17 8.07 19.33
C GLN A 453 2.33 7.01 20.43
N HIS A 454 1.89 5.77 20.19
CA HIS A 454 1.75 4.76 21.24
C HIS A 454 2.63 3.51 21.04
N ALA A 455 3.34 3.39 19.90
CA ALA A 455 4.19 2.25 19.64
C ALA A 455 5.63 2.66 19.31
N LEU A 456 6.58 1.80 19.65
CA LEU A 456 8.00 1.87 19.28
C LEU A 456 8.62 3.25 19.52
N ARG A 457 8.27 3.90 20.62
CA ARG A 457 8.77 5.23 20.96
C ARG A 457 10.28 5.17 21.25
N PRO A 458 11.05 6.23 20.94
CA PRO A 458 12.46 6.31 21.34
C PRO A 458 12.62 6.13 22.86
N LEU A 459 13.59 5.32 23.25
CA LEU A 459 14.00 5.24 24.66
C LEU A 459 14.67 6.54 25.06
N ARG A 460 14.48 6.95 26.32
CA ARG A 460 15.06 8.18 26.88
C ARG A 460 16.49 7.96 27.36
#